data_e1dc3bd3d737b789ef918e653aeee279
#
_entry.id   e1dc3bd3d737b789ef918e653aeee279
#
_cell.length_a   1.000
_cell.length_b   1.000
_cell.length_c   1.000
_cell.angle_alpha   90.00
_cell.angle_beta   90.00
_cell.angle_gamma   90.00
#
_symmetry.space_group_name_H-M   'P 1'
#
loop_
_entity.id
_entity.type
_entity.pdbx_description
1 polymer ?
#
loop_
_entity_poly.entity_id
_entity_poly.type
_entity_poly.pdbx_seq_one_letter_code
_entity_poly.pdbx_strand_id
1 'polypeptide(L)'
;VNVIKCRAVVAWGPQQPVVIEEIEVAPPEANEVRIKIVATSLCHSDLYCISKVVDKEFFPIVLGHEAAGLVESVGPXVTEFQPGDKVIPLYIPQCGECRFCKSPKTNQYVALANSRFTCKGKKLRQFMGTSTFSEYTVAHQMAVAKIDPAAPLDKVCLLGCGVCTGYGAAINTAKVEPGSTCAVFGLGAVGLAAVMGCKAAGAKRIIVVDINPDKFEKAKMFGATEFVNPKDHTKPITQVLIEMTGGGVDYSLECVGDVECMRSALESCVKGWGVSVIVGLTDMHDVATRPLQLTSGRTWTGCLFGGFKSKDAVPEMVKAYLEKKVKLDEFITHNMTFDQITEAFELLRQGKWYTHTHTHTHTHTHCS
;
A
#
# COMPACT_ATOMS: atom_id res chain seq x y z
N VAL A 1 -18.51 1.43 27.05
CA VAL A 1 -17.40 0.81 26.31
C VAL A 1 -16.16 0.89 27.17
N ASN A 2 -15.46 -0.24 27.34
CA ASN A 2 -14.32 -0.37 28.26
C ASN A 2 -12.99 -0.30 27.49
N VAL A 3 -11.90 -0.08 28.25
CA VAL A 3 -10.54 -0.25 27.75
C VAL A 3 -10.37 -1.74 27.41
N ILE A 4 -9.74 -2.02 26.27
CA ILE A 4 -9.41 -3.38 25.84
C ILE A 4 -7.91 -3.59 26.00
N LYS A 5 -7.51 -4.69 26.63
CA LYS A 5 -6.13 -5.16 26.65
C LYS A 5 -5.96 -6.14 25.50
N CYS A 6 -4.91 -5.96 24.71
CA CYS A 6 -4.68 -6.82 23.56
C CYS A 6 -3.21 -6.76 23.13
N ARG A 7 -2.83 -7.61 22.20
CA ARG A 7 -1.46 -7.65 21.69
C ARG A 7 -1.30 -6.70 20.52
N ALA A 8 -0.13 -6.07 20.42
CA ALA A 8 0.24 -5.21 19.31
C ALA A 8 1.75 -5.31 19.04
N VAL A 9 2.12 -4.99 17.82
CA VAL A 9 3.53 -4.91 17.40
C VAL A 9 4.00 -3.48 17.63
N VAL A 10 4.91 -3.30 18.56
CA VAL A 10 5.42 -1.99 18.98
C VAL A 10 6.87 -1.82 18.53
N ALA A 11 7.15 -0.71 17.86
CA ALA A 11 8.51 -0.24 17.59
C ALA A 11 8.85 0.80 18.67
N TRP A 12 9.79 0.46 19.55
CA TRP A 12 10.13 1.30 20.70
C TRP A 12 11.07 2.44 20.35
N GLY A 13 11.86 2.29 19.30
CA GLY A 13 12.82 3.31 18.88
C GLY A 13 13.36 3.04 17.49
N PRO A 14 14.11 4.02 16.94
CA PRO A 14 14.64 3.88 15.59
C PRO A 14 15.63 2.72 15.50
N GLN A 15 15.52 1.96 14.41
CA GLN A 15 16.42 0.84 14.08
C GLN A 15 16.47 -0.25 15.16
N GLN A 16 15.41 -0.35 15.97
CA GLN A 16 15.28 -1.41 16.97
C GLN A 16 14.33 -2.48 16.44
N PRO A 17 14.50 -3.74 16.87
CA PRO A 17 13.54 -4.78 16.52
C PRO A 17 12.15 -4.45 17.05
N VAL A 18 11.13 -4.85 16.30
CA VAL A 18 9.74 -4.75 16.79
C VAL A 18 9.49 -5.80 17.86
N VAL A 19 8.61 -5.50 18.79
CA VAL A 19 8.27 -6.37 19.93
C VAL A 19 6.76 -6.50 20.03
N ILE A 20 6.26 -7.71 20.26
CA ILE A 20 4.87 -7.91 20.58
C ILE A 20 4.67 -7.56 22.06
N GLU A 21 3.80 -6.59 22.33
CA GLU A 21 3.51 -6.11 23.67
C GLU A 21 2.02 -6.26 23.95
N GLU A 22 1.66 -6.42 25.23
CA GLU A 22 0.29 -6.22 25.66
C GLU A 22 0.09 -4.71 25.80
N ILE A 23 -0.90 -4.18 25.10
CA ILE A 23 -1.24 -2.76 25.13
C ILE A 23 -2.67 -2.56 25.63
N GLU A 24 -3.00 -1.32 25.97
CA GLU A 24 -4.36 -0.92 26.30
C GLU A 24 -4.88 -0.02 25.17
N VAL A 25 -6.08 -0.33 24.69
CA VAL A 25 -6.77 0.44 23.65
C VAL A 25 -8.00 1.08 24.29
N ALA A 26 -7.97 2.41 24.39
CA ALA A 26 -9.06 3.16 25.02
C ALA A 26 -10.33 3.10 24.15
N PRO A 27 -11.50 3.38 24.73
CA PRO A 27 -12.74 3.48 23.96
C PRO A 27 -12.65 4.56 22.86
N PRO A 28 -13.43 4.41 21.77
CA PRO A 28 -13.46 5.44 20.74
C PRO A 28 -14.13 6.71 21.27
N GLU A 29 -13.53 7.85 20.94
CA GLU A 29 -14.10 9.17 21.23
C GLU A 29 -14.99 9.63 20.09
N ALA A 30 -15.40 10.91 20.11
CA ALA A 30 -16.30 11.46 19.11
C ALA A 30 -15.73 11.27 17.70
N ASN A 31 -16.56 10.75 16.79
CA ASN A 31 -16.22 10.48 15.38
C ASN A 31 -15.20 9.35 15.19
N GLU A 32 -14.97 8.53 16.21
CA GLU A 32 -14.01 7.41 16.13
C GLU A 32 -14.72 6.06 16.12
N VAL A 33 -14.07 5.10 15.49
CA VAL A 33 -14.52 3.72 15.36
C VAL A 33 -13.44 2.81 15.90
N ARG A 34 -13.77 1.92 16.85
CA ARG A 34 -12.83 0.90 17.32
C ARG A 34 -13.07 -0.36 16.49
N ILE A 35 -11.99 -0.90 15.96
CA ILE A 35 -12.02 -1.99 14.97
C ILE A 35 -11.25 -3.18 15.53
N LYS A 36 -11.88 -4.36 15.50
CA LYS A 36 -11.19 -5.62 15.75
C LYS A 36 -10.54 -6.03 14.43
N ILE A 37 -9.21 -6.04 14.38
CA ILE A 37 -8.49 -6.40 13.16
C ILE A 37 -8.55 -7.93 12.98
N VAL A 38 -8.97 -8.36 11.80
CA VAL A 38 -9.06 -9.79 11.47
C VAL A 38 -7.84 -10.21 10.66
N ALA A 39 -7.43 -9.39 9.69
CA ALA A 39 -6.27 -9.67 8.87
C ALA A 39 -5.53 -8.37 8.56
N THR A 40 -4.21 -8.44 8.53
CA THR A 40 -3.36 -7.29 8.19
C THR A 40 -2.17 -7.77 7.39
N SER A 41 -1.73 -6.99 6.43
CA SER A 41 -0.60 -7.31 5.57
C SER A 41 0.60 -6.44 5.93
N LEU A 42 1.79 -6.99 5.73
CA LEU A 42 3.05 -6.28 5.94
C LEU A 42 3.46 -5.58 4.64
N CYS A 43 3.82 -4.32 4.75
CA CYS A 43 4.17 -3.46 3.62
C CYS A 43 5.57 -2.89 3.79
N HIS A 44 6.20 -2.50 2.68
CA HIS A 44 7.51 -1.85 2.74
C HIS A 44 7.50 -0.54 3.53
N SER A 45 6.34 0.13 3.64
CA SER A 45 6.25 1.34 4.48
C SER A 45 6.48 1.04 5.96
N ASP A 46 6.04 -0.13 6.43
CA ASP A 46 6.31 -0.57 7.80
C ASP A 46 7.82 -0.81 7.99
N LEU A 47 8.43 -1.51 7.03
CA LEU A 47 9.87 -1.77 7.06
C LEU A 47 10.67 -0.46 6.98
N TYR A 48 10.25 0.47 6.12
CA TYR A 48 10.87 1.78 5.99
C TYR A 48 10.86 2.51 7.34
N CYS A 49 9.73 2.48 8.03
CA CYS A 49 9.58 3.13 9.34
C CYS A 49 10.66 2.65 10.32
N ILE A 50 10.83 1.34 10.47
CA ILE A 50 11.78 0.82 11.47
C ILE A 50 13.22 0.85 11.00
N SER A 51 13.48 0.95 9.69
CA SER A 51 14.83 0.87 9.13
C SER A 51 15.43 2.25 8.83
N LYS A 52 14.61 3.20 8.46
CA LYS A 52 15.06 4.49 7.91
C LYS A 52 14.69 5.70 8.77
N VAL A 53 13.55 5.67 9.46
CA VAL A 53 13.16 6.80 10.30
C VAL A 53 14.07 6.85 11.53
N VAL A 54 14.76 7.97 11.70
CA VAL A 54 15.69 8.17 12.81
C VAL A 54 15.19 9.14 13.87
N ASP A 55 14.11 9.86 13.60
CA ASP A 55 13.54 10.81 14.54
C ASP A 55 12.95 10.08 15.73
N LYS A 56 13.55 10.29 16.90
CA LYS A 56 13.12 9.64 18.13
C LYS A 56 11.72 10.04 18.56
N GLU A 57 11.25 11.21 18.14
CA GLU A 57 9.89 11.66 18.48
C GLU A 57 8.80 10.87 17.75
N PHE A 58 9.18 10.15 16.71
CA PHE A 58 8.27 9.27 15.97
C PHE A 58 7.88 8.04 16.79
N PHE A 59 8.67 7.69 17.78
CA PHE A 59 8.52 6.46 18.58
C PHE A 59 8.14 6.77 20.02
N PRO A 60 7.59 5.80 20.79
CA PRO A 60 7.18 4.45 20.37
C PRO A 60 5.88 4.46 19.57
N ILE A 61 5.75 3.51 18.64
CA ILE A 61 4.64 3.50 17.68
C ILE A 61 4.14 2.07 17.42
N VAL A 62 2.82 1.94 17.23
CA VAL A 62 2.21 0.68 16.76
C VAL A 62 2.14 0.76 15.24
N LEU A 63 2.73 -0.23 14.55
CA LEU A 63 2.83 -0.27 13.09
C LEU A 63 1.58 -0.86 12.42
N GLY A 64 1.62 -0.98 11.10
CA GLY A 64 0.56 -1.58 10.29
C GLY A 64 -0.40 -0.55 9.72
N HIS A 65 -0.75 -0.73 8.44
CA HIS A 65 -1.67 0.20 7.77
C HIS A 65 -2.48 -0.46 6.65
N GLU A 66 -2.36 -1.77 6.46
CA GLU A 66 -3.01 -2.50 5.37
C GLU A 66 -3.80 -3.66 5.97
N ALA A 67 -5.10 -3.45 6.23
CA ALA A 67 -5.86 -4.40 7.03
C ALA A 67 -7.36 -4.39 6.72
N ALA A 68 -8.04 -5.38 7.26
CA ALA A 68 -9.49 -5.45 7.28
C ALA A 68 -9.94 -6.02 8.63
N GLY A 69 -11.11 -5.59 9.07
CA GLY A 69 -11.63 -6.03 10.36
C GLY A 69 -13.12 -5.77 10.53
N LEU A 70 -13.54 -5.89 11.76
CA LEU A 70 -14.94 -5.72 12.15
C LEU A 70 -15.05 -4.54 13.12
N VAL A 71 -16.05 -3.70 12.94
CA VAL A 71 -16.35 -2.66 13.92
C VAL A 71 -16.70 -3.34 15.25
N GLU A 72 -15.98 -2.96 16.32
CA GLU A 72 -16.28 -3.48 17.65
C GLU A 72 -17.18 -2.50 18.41
N SER A 73 -16.86 -1.20 18.33
CA SER A 73 -17.67 -0.15 18.94
C SER A 73 -17.46 1.17 18.21
N VAL A 74 -18.39 2.10 18.42
CA VAL A 74 -18.34 3.42 17.81
C VAL A 74 -18.47 4.49 18.87
N GLY A 75 -17.80 5.61 18.66
CA GLY A 75 -17.91 6.79 19.51
C GLY A 75 -19.10 7.69 19.14
N PRO A 76 -19.35 8.68 19.95
CA PRO A 76 -20.38 9.66 19.60
C PRO A 76 -20.16 10.23 18.20
N UNK A 77 -21.22 10.49 17.37
CA UNK A 77 -21.16 11.00 16.27
C UNK A 77 -20.91 10.20 15.18
N VAL A 78 -20.75 9.00 15.45
CA VAL A 78 -20.59 8.08 14.32
C VAL A 78 -21.95 7.53 13.93
N THR A 79 -22.37 7.78 12.67
CA THR A 79 -23.69 7.36 12.19
C THR A 79 -23.61 6.36 11.04
N GLU A 80 -22.45 6.25 10.37
CA GLU A 80 -22.28 5.39 9.19
C GLU A 80 -21.94 3.94 9.54
N PHE A 81 -21.49 3.69 10.77
CA PHE A 81 -20.97 2.39 11.19
C PHE A 81 -21.70 1.87 12.42
N GLN A 82 -21.79 0.54 12.49
CA GLN A 82 -22.33 -0.16 13.67
C GLN A 82 -21.48 -1.41 13.96
N PRO A 83 -21.51 -1.88 15.20
CA PRO A 83 -20.78 -3.12 15.55
C PRO A 83 -21.15 -4.27 14.60
N GLY A 84 -20.13 -4.99 14.14
CA GLY A 84 -20.27 -6.10 13.20
C GLY A 84 -20.05 -5.73 11.74
N ASP A 85 -20.04 -4.44 11.41
CA ASP A 85 -19.73 -4.02 10.02
C ASP A 85 -18.31 -4.44 9.65
N LYS A 86 -18.15 -4.96 8.43
CA LYS A 86 -16.82 -5.21 7.84
C LYS A 86 -16.25 -3.91 7.30
N VAL A 87 -14.98 -3.63 7.65
CA VAL A 87 -14.35 -2.36 7.31
C VAL A 87 -12.89 -2.54 6.94
N ILE A 88 -12.38 -1.56 6.19
CA ILE A 88 -10.94 -1.40 5.90
C ILE A 88 -10.52 -0.04 6.42
N PRO A 89 -9.54 0.03 7.34
CA PRO A 89 -8.95 1.31 7.75
C PRO A 89 -8.16 1.93 6.60
N LEU A 90 -8.18 3.25 6.50
CA LEU A 90 -7.61 3.99 5.37
C LEU A 90 -6.50 4.92 5.87
N TYR A 91 -5.29 4.74 5.36
CA TYR A 91 -4.19 5.64 5.76
C TYR A 91 -4.27 7.00 5.06
N ILE A 92 -5.14 7.14 4.06
CA ILE A 92 -5.47 8.42 3.45
C ILE A 92 -6.93 8.71 3.81
N PRO A 93 -7.20 9.54 4.85
CA PRO A 93 -8.57 9.87 5.21
C PRO A 93 -9.29 10.67 4.13
N GLN A 94 -10.60 10.55 4.08
CA GLN A 94 -11.44 11.29 3.13
C GLN A 94 -12.65 11.84 3.89
N CYS A 95 -12.64 13.15 4.19
CA CYS A 95 -13.74 13.77 4.93
C CYS A 95 -14.89 14.25 4.04
N GLY A 96 -14.65 14.39 2.73
CA GLY A 96 -15.66 14.86 1.77
C GLY A 96 -15.79 16.38 1.68
N GLU A 97 -15.29 17.13 2.65
CA GLU A 97 -15.60 18.57 2.77
C GLU A 97 -14.41 19.51 2.53
N CYS A 98 -13.19 19.07 2.79
CA CYS A 98 -12.03 19.96 2.71
C CYS A 98 -11.63 20.25 1.25
N ARG A 99 -10.73 21.21 1.08
CA ARG A 99 -10.27 21.61 -0.25
C ARG A 99 -9.69 20.45 -1.06
N PHE A 100 -9.05 19.49 -0.37
CA PHE A 100 -8.45 18.33 -1.05
C PHE A 100 -9.54 17.35 -1.50
N CYS A 101 -10.51 17.05 -0.63
CA CYS A 101 -11.59 16.13 -0.98
C CYS A 101 -12.48 16.66 -2.11
N LYS A 102 -12.72 17.97 -2.12
CA LYS A 102 -13.55 18.61 -3.14
C LYS A 102 -12.83 18.75 -4.50
N SER A 103 -11.52 18.62 -4.53
CA SER A 103 -10.76 18.73 -5.78
C SER A 103 -10.70 17.38 -6.49
N PRO A 104 -11.07 17.30 -7.78
CA PRO A 104 -10.88 16.06 -8.52
C PRO A 104 -9.42 15.78 -8.88
N LYS A 105 -8.51 16.72 -8.58
CA LYS A 105 -7.12 16.65 -9.00
C LYS A 105 -6.22 15.91 -7.99
N THR A 106 -6.72 15.56 -6.80
CA THR A 106 -5.88 15.04 -5.73
C THR A 106 -6.65 14.12 -4.80
N ASN A 107 -5.92 13.21 -4.17
CA ASN A 107 -6.42 12.41 -3.05
C ASN A 107 -5.72 12.79 -1.73
N GLN A 108 -4.98 13.89 -1.70
CA GLN A 108 -4.29 14.32 -0.49
C GLN A 108 -5.28 14.63 0.64
N TYR A 109 -4.79 14.73 1.85
CA TYR A 109 -5.62 14.76 3.06
C TYR A 109 -5.01 15.66 4.13
N VAL A 110 -5.82 15.96 5.14
CA VAL A 110 -5.36 16.60 6.38
C VAL A 110 -5.07 15.49 7.39
N ALA A 111 -3.86 15.44 7.88
CA ALA A 111 -3.43 14.39 8.79
C ALA A 111 -4.25 14.38 10.08
N LEU A 112 -4.55 13.18 10.57
CA LEU A 112 -5.24 12.95 11.83
C LEU A 112 -4.22 12.40 12.83
N ALA A 113 -4.18 12.97 14.02
CA ALA A 113 -3.14 12.63 14.99
C ALA A 113 -3.70 12.43 16.40
N ASN A 114 -4.46 11.35 16.58
CA ASN A 114 -4.92 10.96 17.92
C ASN A 114 -4.72 9.46 18.13
N SER A 115 -3.98 9.10 19.16
CA SER A 115 -3.76 7.71 19.49
C SER A 115 -4.54 7.32 20.74
N ARG A 116 -5.14 6.13 20.71
CA ARG A 116 -5.86 5.54 21.84
C ARG A 116 -5.07 4.43 22.52
N PHE A 117 -3.76 4.33 22.22
CA PHE A 117 -2.92 3.24 22.70
C PHE A 117 -2.04 3.66 23.87
N THR A 118 -1.96 2.79 24.89
CA THR A 118 -0.95 2.93 25.95
C THR A 118 -0.31 1.57 26.23
N CYS A 119 0.96 1.60 26.65
CA CYS A 119 1.72 0.41 27.02
C CYS A 119 2.65 0.76 28.17
N LYS A 120 2.56 0.00 29.28
CA LYS A 120 3.40 0.22 30.44
C LYS A 120 3.34 1.68 30.92
N GLY A 121 2.14 2.27 30.86
CA GLY A 121 1.91 3.64 31.29
C GLY A 121 2.36 4.72 30.31
N LYS A 122 2.89 4.35 29.14
CA LYS A 122 3.33 5.31 28.11
C LYS A 122 2.35 5.35 26.96
N LYS A 123 2.08 6.55 26.46
CA LYS A 123 1.26 6.71 25.26
C LYS A 123 2.07 6.28 24.03
N LEU A 124 1.44 5.47 23.18
CA LEU A 124 2.06 5.04 21.92
C LEU A 124 1.52 5.89 20.77
N ARG A 125 2.35 6.14 19.76
CA ARG A 125 1.91 6.82 18.55
C ARG A 125 1.16 5.86 17.64
N GLN A 126 0.38 6.43 16.74
CA GLN A 126 -0.40 5.67 15.76
C GLN A 126 0.21 5.85 14.36
N PHE A 127 0.53 4.72 13.72
CA PHE A 127 1.14 4.74 12.40
C PHE A 127 0.06 5.03 11.35
N MET A 128 0.25 6.13 10.63
CA MET A 128 -0.64 6.55 9.53
C MET A 128 -2.14 6.63 9.92
N GLY A 129 -2.42 6.89 11.19
CA GLY A 129 -3.81 6.96 11.67
C GLY A 129 -4.54 5.62 11.69
N THR A 130 -3.82 4.51 11.50
CA THR A 130 -4.42 3.17 11.38
C THR A 130 -3.87 2.17 12.41
N SER A 131 -2.56 1.94 12.44
CA SER A 131 -1.91 1.01 13.39
C SER A 131 -2.58 -0.36 13.44
N THR A 132 -2.49 -1.08 12.33
CA THR A 132 -3.23 -2.33 12.17
C THR A 132 -2.50 -3.57 12.71
N PHE A 133 -1.21 -3.47 13.09
CA PHE A 133 -0.54 -4.58 13.77
C PHE A 133 -0.88 -4.56 15.26
N SER A 134 -2.17 -4.64 15.52
CA SER A 134 -2.78 -4.70 16.83
C SER A 134 -4.09 -5.48 16.70
N GLU A 135 -4.46 -6.22 17.73
CA GLU A 135 -5.74 -6.94 17.69
C GLU A 135 -6.92 -5.98 17.62
N TYR A 136 -6.77 -4.77 18.19
CA TYR A 136 -7.77 -3.70 18.09
C TYR A 136 -7.08 -2.39 17.77
N THR A 137 -7.74 -1.57 16.95
CA THR A 137 -7.28 -0.20 16.69
C THR A 137 -8.47 0.75 16.74
N VAL A 138 -8.17 2.05 16.82
CA VAL A 138 -9.22 3.09 16.78
C VAL A 138 -8.85 4.06 15.67
N ALA A 139 -9.79 4.33 14.76
CA ALA A 139 -9.58 5.23 13.64
C ALA A 139 -10.75 6.22 13.57
N HIS A 140 -10.46 7.42 13.06
CA HIS A 140 -11.52 8.41 12.81
C HIS A 140 -12.43 7.88 11.68
N GLN A 141 -13.75 8.11 11.77
CA GLN A 141 -14.69 7.58 10.78
C GLN A 141 -14.39 8.00 9.34
N MET A 142 -13.73 9.13 9.12
CA MET A 142 -13.32 9.54 7.76
C MET A 142 -12.14 8.73 7.23
N ALA A 143 -11.50 7.93 8.09
CA ALA A 143 -10.39 7.04 7.75
C ALA A 143 -10.81 5.56 7.81
N VAL A 144 -12.09 5.28 7.56
CA VAL A 144 -12.64 3.92 7.56
C VAL A 144 -13.60 3.77 6.39
N ALA A 145 -13.46 2.69 5.64
CA ALA A 145 -14.39 2.34 4.55
C ALA A 145 -15.20 1.12 4.96
N LYS A 146 -16.52 1.23 4.88
CA LYS A 146 -17.43 0.10 5.06
C LYS A 146 -17.47 -0.69 3.77
N ILE A 147 -17.36 -2.02 3.86
CA ILE A 147 -17.24 -2.88 2.70
C ILE A 147 -18.34 -3.94 2.70
N ASP A 148 -18.51 -4.61 1.55
CA ASP A 148 -19.52 -5.64 1.36
C ASP A 148 -19.39 -6.74 2.41
N PRO A 149 -20.47 -7.14 3.09
CA PRO A 149 -20.40 -8.22 4.09
C PRO A 149 -19.93 -9.57 3.51
N ALA A 150 -20.05 -9.81 2.21
CA ALA A 150 -19.57 -11.04 1.59
C ALA A 150 -18.04 -11.07 1.42
N ALA A 151 -17.35 -9.93 1.61
CA ALA A 151 -15.91 -9.85 1.35
C ALA A 151 -15.10 -10.70 2.33
N PRO A 152 -14.16 -11.54 1.84
CA PRO A 152 -13.25 -12.28 2.72
C PRO A 152 -12.17 -11.33 3.23
N LEU A 153 -12.13 -11.11 4.54
CA LEU A 153 -11.29 -10.08 5.14
C LEU A 153 -9.79 -10.35 4.95
N ASP A 154 -9.41 -11.64 4.89
CA ASP A 154 -8.01 -12.04 4.69
C ASP A 154 -7.51 -11.75 3.26
N LYS A 155 -8.40 -11.47 2.32
CA LYS A 155 -8.05 -11.08 0.95
C LYS A 155 -8.17 -9.57 0.76
N VAL A 156 -9.31 -9.01 1.14
CA VAL A 156 -9.58 -7.58 0.86
C VAL A 156 -8.74 -6.64 1.72
N CYS A 157 -8.09 -7.14 2.77
CA CYS A 157 -7.13 -6.32 3.54
C CYS A 157 -6.04 -5.72 2.65
N LEU A 158 -5.70 -6.39 1.54
CA LEU A 158 -4.68 -5.91 0.58
C LEU A 158 -5.11 -4.63 -0.14
N LEU A 159 -6.39 -4.31 -0.12
CA LEU A 159 -6.90 -3.07 -0.71
C LEU A 159 -6.66 -1.84 0.17
N GLY A 160 -6.18 -2.06 1.40
CA GLY A 160 -5.82 -0.96 2.29
C GLY A 160 -4.58 -0.20 1.89
N CYS A 161 -3.71 -0.78 1.03
CA CYS A 161 -2.49 -0.09 0.59
C CYS A 161 -2.01 -0.57 -0.78
N GLY A 162 -1.26 -1.68 -0.82
CA GLY A 162 -0.43 -2.04 -1.98
C GLY A 162 -1.17 -2.23 -3.28
N VAL A 163 -2.30 -2.94 -3.25
CA VAL A 163 -3.03 -3.23 -4.50
C VAL A 163 -3.66 -1.97 -5.06
N CYS A 164 -4.34 -1.17 -4.24
CA CYS A 164 -4.90 0.10 -4.70
C CYS A 164 -3.80 1.05 -5.19
N THR A 165 -2.66 1.06 -4.51
CA THR A 165 -1.53 1.91 -4.87
C THR A 165 -1.05 1.63 -6.29
N GLY A 166 -0.70 0.38 -6.59
CA GLY A 166 -0.18 0.04 -7.92
C GLY A 166 -1.24 0.13 -9.02
N TYR A 167 -2.40 -0.44 -8.77
CA TYR A 167 -3.50 -0.44 -9.73
C TYR A 167 -3.91 0.99 -10.10
N GLY A 168 -4.11 1.82 -9.07
CA GLY A 168 -4.52 3.20 -9.29
C GLY A 168 -3.44 4.06 -9.94
N ALA A 169 -2.17 3.76 -9.68
CA ALA A 169 -1.08 4.49 -10.33
C ALA A 169 -1.19 4.39 -11.85
N ALA A 170 -1.57 3.21 -12.37
CA ALA A 170 -1.78 3.01 -13.80
C ALA A 170 -3.06 3.71 -14.29
N ILE A 171 -4.17 3.53 -13.57
CA ILE A 171 -5.49 3.95 -14.03
C ILE A 171 -5.71 5.46 -13.81
N ASN A 172 -5.39 5.95 -12.60
CA ASN A 172 -5.76 7.32 -12.20
C ASN A 172 -4.65 8.34 -12.45
N THR A 173 -3.39 7.94 -12.24
CA THR A 173 -2.26 8.88 -12.29
C THR A 173 -1.58 8.88 -13.65
N ALA A 174 -1.11 7.71 -14.12
CA ALA A 174 -0.56 7.59 -15.46
C ALA A 174 -1.64 7.77 -16.54
N LYS A 175 -2.85 7.29 -16.24
CA LYS A 175 -3.99 7.29 -17.16
C LYS A 175 -3.64 6.52 -18.44
N VAL A 176 -3.17 5.31 -18.22
CA VAL A 176 -2.75 4.41 -19.30
C VAL A 176 -3.87 4.25 -20.31
N GLU A 177 -3.54 4.42 -21.60
CA GLU A 177 -4.49 4.33 -22.69
C GLU A 177 -4.45 2.96 -23.36
N PRO A 178 -5.59 2.51 -23.93
CA PRO A 178 -5.60 1.25 -24.69
C PRO A 178 -4.57 1.27 -25.83
N GLY A 179 -3.93 0.13 -26.06
CA GLY A 179 -2.94 -0.02 -27.13
C GLY A 179 -1.54 0.46 -26.80
N SER A 180 -1.34 1.06 -25.61
CA SER A 180 -0.06 1.67 -25.25
C SER A 180 0.98 0.66 -24.80
N THR A 181 2.21 1.12 -24.66
CA THR A 181 3.36 0.36 -24.14
C THR A 181 3.73 0.93 -22.78
N CYS A 182 3.77 0.05 -21.77
CA CYS A 182 4.09 0.42 -20.41
C CYS A 182 5.35 -0.29 -19.93
N ALA A 183 6.09 0.33 -19.01
CA ALA A 183 7.17 -0.33 -18.27
C ALA A 183 6.90 -0.21 -16.78
N VAL A 184 7.02 -1.33 -16.07
CA VAL A 184 6.87 -1.36 -14.61
C VAL A 184 8.19 -1.80 -14.01
N PHE A 185 8.76 -0.95 -13.14
CA PHE A 185 10.03 -1.20 -12.48
C PHE A 185 9.76 -1.71 -11.06
N GLY A 186 10.18 -2.93 -10.80
CA GLY A 186 9.97 -3.59 -9.50
C GLY A 186 8.71 -4.45 -9.49
N LEU A 187 8.86 -5.69 -9.06
CA LEU A 187 7.78 -6.68 -9.07
C LEU A 187 7.42 -7.16 -7.65
N GLY A 188 7.37 -6.23 -6.72
CA GLY A 188 6.71 -6.47 -5.43
C GLY A 188 5.19 -6.35 -5.59
N ALA A 189 4.45 -6.32 -4.49
CA ALA A 189 3.00 -6.25 -4.54
C ALA A 189 2.50 -5.02 -5.33
N VAL A 190 3.13 -3.86 -5.11
CA VAL A 190 2.74 -2.62 -5.80
C VAL A 190 3.01 -2.73 -7.30
N GLY A 191 4.17 -3.28 -7.69
CA GLY A 191 4.51 -3.46 -9.10
C GLY A 191 3.58 -4.43 -9.81
N LEU A 192 3.25 -5.56 -9.16
CA LEU A 192 2.29 -6.53 -9.72
C LEU A 192 0.90 -5.88 -9.88
N ALA A 193 0.50 -5.05 -8.91
CA ALA A 193 -0.77 -4.33 -9.01
C ALA A 193 -0.74 -3.29 -10.14
N ALA A 194 0.41 -2.65 -10.36
CA ALA A 194 0.58 -1.73 -11.49
C ALA A 194 0.46 -2.47 -12.83
N VAL A 195 1.06 -3.67 -12.92
CA VAL A 195 0.90 -4.53 -14.11
C VAL A 195 -0.58 -4.83 -14.34
N MET A 196 -1.28 -5.22 -13.28
CA MET A 196 -2.73 -5.51 -13.37
C MET A 196 -3.51 -4.27 -13.83
N GLY A 197 -3.16 -3.10 -13.35
CA GLY A 197 -3.79 -1.84 -13.76
C GLY A 197 -3.53 -1.51 -15.22
N CYS A 198 -2.29 -1.69 -15.69
CA CYS A 198 -1.93 -1.48 -17.09
C CYS A 198 -2.73 -2.42 -18.01
N LYS A 199 -2.87 -3.69 -17.60
CA LYS A 199 -3.67 -4.64 -18.38
C LYS A 199 -5.14 -4.24 -18.41
N ALA A 200 -5.69 -3.85 -17.25
CA ALA A 200 -7.09 -3.42 -17.16
C ALA A 200 -7.36 -2.20 -18.04
N ALA A 201 -6.37 -1.31 -18.19
CA ALA A 201 -6.48 -0.12 -19.02
C ALA A 201 -6.30 -0.42 -20.53
N GLY A 202 -5.97 -1.66 -20.89
CA GLY A 202 -5.86 -2.06 -22.28
C GLY A 202 -4.49 -1.88 -22.89
N ALA A 203 -3.42 -1.76 -22.10
CA ALA A 203 -2.06 -1.68 -22.64
C ALA A 203 -1.75 -2.91 -23.49
N LYS A 204 -1.11 -2.70 -24.63
CA LYS A 204 -0.76 -3.77 -25.55
C LYS A 204 0.55 -4.47 -25.14
N ARG A 205 1.51 -3.70 -24.68
CA ARG A 205 2.80 -4.22 -24.19
C ARG A 205 2.99 -3.77 -22.74
N ILE A 206 3.32 -4.70 -21.88
CA ILE A 206 3.61 -4.42 -20.47
C ILE A 206 4.97 -5.06 -20.18
N ILE A 207 6.02 -4.24 -20.18
CA ILE A 207 7.40 -4.65 -20.00
C ILE A 207 7.72 -4.50 -18.51
N VAL A 208 8.12 -5.60 -17.87
CA VAL A 208 8.47 -5.54 -16.45
C VAL A 208 9.98 -5.64 -16.28
N VAL A 209 10.50 -4.89 -15.32
CA VAL A 209 11.93 -4.77 -15.05
C VAL A 209 12.16 -5.16 -13.58
N ASP A 210 12.94 -6.22 -13.33
CA ASP A 210 13.30 -6.62 -11.98
C ASP A 210 14.63 -7.37 -12.02
N ILE A 211 15.42 -7.22 -10.98
CA ILE A 211 16.72 -7.91 -10.86
C ILE A 211 16.57 -9.36 -10.40
N ASN A 212 15.35 -9.76 -10.00
CA ASN A 212 15.06 -11.13 -9.57
C ASN A 212 14.15 -11.82 -10.61
N PRO A 213 14.72 -12.68 -11.48
CA PRO A 213 13.91 -13.32 -12.54
C PRO A 213 12.86 -14.30 -12.00
N ASP A 214 12.98 -14.74 -10.75
CA ASP A 214 11.98 -15.63 -10.15
C ASP A 214 10.59 -14.98 -10.06
N LYS A 215 10.54 -13.65 -10.17
CA LYS A 215 9.28 -12.89 -10.10
C LYS A 215 8.56 -12.81 -11.47
N PHE A 216 9.21 -13.18 -12.54
CA PHE A 216 8.67 -12.99 -13.90
C PHE A 216 7.42 -13.82 -14.18
N GLU A 217 7.39 -15.08 -13.73
CA GLU A 217 6.21 -15.94 -13.94
C GLU A 217 4.97 -15.36 -13.24
N LYS A 218 5.17 -14.80 -12.04
CA LYS A 218 4.07 -14.14 -11.33
C LYS A 218 3.60 -12.91 -12.08
N ALA A 219 4.53 -12.09 -12.57
CA ALA A 219 4.19 -10.90 -13.35
C ALA A 219 3.38 -11.26 -14.62
N LYS A 220 3.74 -12.37 -15.26
CA LYS A 220 3.00 -12.88 -16.42
C LYS A 220 1.55 -13.18 -16.07
N MET A 221 1.33 -13.78 -14.91
CA MET A 221 -0.01 -14.09 -14.41
C MET A 221 -0.87 -12.83 -14.26
N PHE A 222 -0.25 -11.69 -13.93
CA PHE A 222 -0.96 -10.41 -13.78
C PHE A 222 -1.12 -9.63 -15.08
N GLY A 223 -0.42 -10.06 -16.16
CA GLY A 223 -0.61 -9.46 -17.46
C GLY A 223 0.66 -8.96 -18.15
N ALA A 224 1.84 -9.15 -17.55
CA ALA A 224 3.09 -8.74 -18.17
C ALA A 224 3.32 -9.51 -19.48
N THR A 225 3.81 -8.82 -20.50
CA THR A 225 4.06 -9.41 -21.81
C THR A 225 5.55 -9.59 -22.12
N GLU A 226 6.43 -8.82 -21.48
CA GLU A 226 7.88 -8.87 -21.71
C GLU A 226 8.60 -8.67 -20.39
N PHE A 227 9.79 -9.27 -20.27
CA PHE A 227 10.51 -9.37 -18.98
C PHE A 227 11.97 -9.00 -19.21
N VAL A 228 12.48 -8.08 -18.39
CA VAL A 228 13.85 -7.59 -18.52
C VAL A 228 14.53 -7.62 -17.14
N ASN A 229 15.64 -8.36 -17.07
CA ASN A 229 16.53 -8.29 -15.92
C ASN A 229 17.72 -7.40 -16.31
N PRO A 230 17.88 -6.23 -15.66
CA PRO A 230 19.00 -5.34 -16.02
C PRO A 230 20.36 -6.01 -15.91
N LYS A 231 20.50 -7.04 -15.06
CA LYS A 231 21.78 -7.75 -14.87
C LYS A 231 22.17 -8.58 -16.10
N ASP A 232 21.23 -8.86 -17.00
CA ASP A 232 21.51 -9.65 -18.21
C ASP A 232 22.03 -8.78 -19.36
N HIS A 233 22.16 -7.47 -19.13
CA HIS A 233 22.55 -6.51 -20.18
C HIS A 233 23.80 -5.73 -19.78
N THR A 234 24.64 -5.41 -20.75
CA THR A 234 25.78 -4.53 -20.55
C THR A 234 25.40 -3.05 -20.68
N LYS A 235 24.30 -2.79 -21.42
CA LYS A 235 23.76 -1.44 -21.61
C LYS A 235 22.91 -1.01 -20.43
N PRO A 236 22.84 0.31 -20.15
CA PRO A 236 21.88 0.79 -19.14
C PRO A 236 20.45 0.39 -19.48
N ILE A 237 19.62 0.15 -18.46
CA ILE A 237 18.23 -0.26 -18.65
C ILE A 237 17.45 0.74 -19.52
N THR A 238 17.74 2.03 -19.40
CA THR A 238 17.12 3.07 -20.22
C THR A 238 17.32 2.79 -21.69
N GLN A 239 18.57 2.49 -22.09
CA GLN A 239 18.88 2.19 -23.48
C GLN A 239 18.21 0.90 -23.95
N VAL A 240 18.20 -0.12 -23.11
CA VAL A 240 17.54 -1.40 -23.42
C VAL A 240 16.06 -1.16 -23.76
N LEU A 241 15.36 -0.42 -22.91
CA LEU A 241 13.93 -0.17 -23.11
C LEU A 241 13.66 0.70 -24.33
N ILE A 242 14.50 1.71 -24.57
CA ILE A 242 14.36 2.57 -25.76
C ILE A 242 14.50 1.72 -27.02
N GLU A 243 15.49 0.84 -27.07
CA GLU A 243 15.73 -0.03 -28.24
C GLU A 243 14.58 -1.03 -28.44
N MET A 244 14.11 -1.64 -27.36
CA MET A 244 12.99 -2.60 -27.40
C MET A 244 11.71 -1.98 -27.95
N THR A 245 11.52 -0.68 -27.74
CA THR A 245 10.25 -0.01 -28.04
C THR A 245 10.33 0.94 -29.21
N GLY A 246 11.52 1.09 -29.79
CA GLY A 246 11.70 2.00 -30.94
C GLY A 246 11.57 3.46 -30.58
N GLY A 247 11.96 3.84 -29.35
CA GLY A 247 11.96 5.25 -28.96
C GLY A 247 11.54 5.55 -27.54
N GLY A 248 11.05 4.55 -26.80
CA GLY A 248 10.63 4.70 -25.40
C GLY A 248 9.21 4.23 -25.16
N VAL A 249 8.88 4.04 -23.88
CA VAL A 249 7.53 3.60 -23.47
C VAL A 249 6.59 4.80 -23.35
N ASP A 250 5.30 4.56 -23.52
CA ASP A 250 4.27 5.60 -23.31
C ASP A 250 4.14 5.94 -21.82
N TYR A 251 4.23 4.94 -20.96
CA TYR A 251 4.07 5.09 -19.52
C TYR A 251 5.10 4.25 -18.78
N SER A 252 5.70 4.80 -17.72
CA SER A 252 6.52 4.02 -16.81
C SER A 252 6.03 4.22 -15.37
N LEU A 253 6.05 3.14 -14.59
CA LEU A 253 5.65 3.15 -13.19
C LEU A 253 6.81 2.61 -12.38
N GLU A 254 7.36 3.45 -11.50
CA GLU A 254 8.50 3.07 -10.67
C GLU A 254 7.95 2.58 -9.31
N CYS A 255 8.15 1.30 -9.03
CA CYS A 255 7.59 0.63 -7.85
C CYS A 255 8.67 0.00 -6.97
N VAL A 256 9.92 0.47 -7.07
CA VAL A 256 11.05 0.01 -6.24
C VAL A 256 11.27 0.93 -5.03
N GLY A 257 11.22 2.24 -5.25
CA GLY A 257 11.58 3.23 -4.24
C GLY A 257 13.05 3.57 -4.25
N ASP A 258 13.66 3.59 -5.43
CA ASP A 258 15.08 3.87 -5.61
C ASP A 258 15.24 5.04 -6.60
N VAL A 259 16.01 6.06 -6.20
CA VAL A 259 16.11 7.30 -7.01
C VAL A 259 16.75 7.08 -8.38
N GLU A 260 17.65 6.11 -8.51
CA GLU A 260 18.22 5.78 -9.81
C GLU A 260 17.21 5.06 -10.70
N CYS A 261 16.40 4.18 -10.11
CA CYS A 261 15.27 3.57 -10.83
C CYS A 261 14.24 4.61 -11.25
N MET A 262 13.97 5.60 -10.39
CA MET A 262 13.04 6.70 -10.71
C MET A 262 13.52 7.48 -11.93
N ARG A 263 14.82 7.81 -11.96
CA ARG A 263 15.42 8.49 -13.08
C ARG A 263 15.38 7.63 -14.36
N SER A 264 15.76 6.37 -14.24
CA SER A 264 15.73 5.43 -15.37
C SER A 264 14.32 5.27 -15.96
N ALA A 265 13.32 5.20 -15.07
CA ALA A 265 11.93 5.07 -15.50
C ALA A 265 11.48 6.29 -16.31
N LEU A 266 11.83 7.50 -15.85
CA LEU A 266 11.52 8.72 -16.57
C LEU A 266 12.21 8.72 -17.95
N GLU A 267 13.52 8.44 -17.96
CA GLU A 267 14.35 8.56 -19.16
C GLU A 267 14.09 7.44 -20.17
N SER A 268 13.34 6.39 -19.76
CA SER A 268 12.88 5.32 -20.66
C SER A 268 11.60 5.67 -21.39
N CYS A 269 10.94 6.77 -21.02
CA CYS A 269 9.71 7.21 -21.68
C CYS A 269 9.99 7.87 -23.01
N VAL A 270 9.03 7.76 -23.90
CA VAL A 270 9.12 8.38 -25.23
C VAL A 270 9.10 9.91 -25.12
N LYS A 271 9.90 10.57 -25.93
CA LYS A 271 9.87 12.03 -26.07
C LYS A 271 8.50 12.46 -26.59
N GLY A 272 8.07 13.62 -26.16
CA GLY A 272 6.84 14.23 -26.65
C GLY A 272 5.62 14.00 -25.78
N TRP A 273 5.43 12.77 -25.26
CA TRP A 273 4.22 12.49 -24.48
C TRP A 273 4.40 11.46 -23.35
N GLY A 274 5.56 10.87 -23.17
CA GLY A 274 5.75 9.84 -22.16
C GLY A 274 5.49 10.34 -20.75
N VAL A 275 4.84 9.53 -19.92
CA VAL A 275 4.51 9.85 -18.52
C VAL A 275 5.17 8.83 -17.60
N SER A 276 5.94 9.30 -16.63
CA SER A 276 6.56 8.47 -15.62
C SER A 276 5.97 8.79 -14.25
N VAL A 277 5.53 7.75 -13.54
CA VAL A 277 4.91 7.89 -12.23
C VAL A 277 5.81 7.26 -11.17
N ILE A 278 6.20 8.06 -10.17
CA ILE A 278 6.90 7.59 -8.98
C ILE A 278 5.84 7.03 -8.03
N VAL A 279 5.93 5.74 -7.73
CA VAL A 279 5.03 5.04 -6.82
C VAL A 279 5.81 4.50 -5.61
N GLY A 280 7.05 4.10 -5.82
CA GLY A 280 7.91 3.59 -4.77
C GLY A 280 8.24 4.66 -3.72
N LEU A 281 8.46 4.22 -2.48
CA LEU A 281 8.64 5.12 -1.34
C LEU A 281 10.11 5.29 -1.00
N THR A 282 10.60 6.52 -1.01
CA THR A 282 11.84 6.92 -0.34
C THR A 282 11.79 8.41 -0.03
N ASP A 283 12.43 8.80 1.07
CA ASP A 283 12.60 10.20 1.45
C ASP A 283 14.04 10.46 1.91
N MET A 284 14.94 9.55 1.53
CA MET A 284 16.34 9.62 1.98
C MET A 284 17.25 10.37 1.01
N HIS A 285 16.83 10.52 -0.24
CA HIS A 285 17.69 11.08 -1.28
C HIS A 285 16.88 11.93 -2.25
N ASP A 286 17.52 12.94 -2.81
CA ASP A 286 16.91 13.74 -3.87
C ASP A 286 16.87 12.92 -5.16
N VAL A 287 15.77 13.04 -5.89
CA VAL A 287 15.68 12.50 -7.24
C VAL A 287 16.05 13.59 -8.25
N ALA A 288 16.82 13.25 -9.27
CA ALA A 288 17.34 14.25 -10.22
C ALA A 288 17.32 13.74 -11.65
N THR A 289 17.13 14.67 -12.58
CA THR A 289 17.28 14.40 -14.00
C THR A 289 17.73 15.70 -14.70
N ARG A 290 18.16 15.59 -15.95
CA ARG A 290 18.51 16.78 -16.71
C ARG A 290 17.25 17.48 -17.22
N PRO A 291 17.20 18.81 -17.21
CA PRO A 291 15.99 19.54 -17.64
C PRO A 291 15.48 19.15 -19.04
N LEU A 292 16.39 18.80 -19.98
CA LEU A 292 16.00 18.41 -21.31
C LEU A 292 15.09 17.17 -21.33
N GLN A 293 15.21 16.31 -20.32
CA GLN A 293 14.31 15.14 -20.22
C GLN A 293 12.85 15.56 -20.07
N LEU A 294 12.62 16.71 -19.45
CA LEU A 294 11.27 17.25 -19.24
C LEU A 294 10.86 18.21 -20.37
N THR A 295 11.77 19.10 -20.79
CA THR A 295 11.45 20.07 -21.83
C THR A 295 11.23 19.38 -23.20
N SER A 296 11.71 18.14 -23.36
CA SER A 296 11.43 17.36 -24.57
C SER A 296 10.07 16.62 -24.50
N GLY A 297 9.19 16.99 -23.56
CA GLY A 297 7.80 16.58 -23.58
C GLY A 297 7.40 15.45 -22.62
N ARG A 298 8.33 14.97 -21.79
CA ARG A 298 7.99 13.96 -20.79
C ARG A 298 7.34 14.60 -19.57
N THR A 299 6.47 13.86 -18.90
CA THR A 299 5.88 14.26 -17.64
C THR A 299 6.42 13.35 -16.53
N TRP A 300 6.88 13.96 -15.44
CA TRP A 300 7.30 13.24 -14.24
C TRP A 300 6.35 13.60 -13.12
N THR A 301 5.70 12.61 -12.51
CA THR A 301 4.73 12.83 -11.44
C THR A 301 4.83 11.71 -10.43
N GLY A 302 4.03 11.77 -9.38
CA GLY A 302 3.96 10.72 -8.37
C GLY A 302 2.57 10.66 -7.77
N CYS A 303 2.30 9.62 -7.01
CA CYS A 303 1.03 9.49 -6.32
C CYS A 303 1.17 8.67 -5.04
N LEU A 304 0.26 8.92 -4.10
CA LEU A 304 0.01 8.06 -2.96
C LEU A 304 -1.29 7.32 -3.23
N PHE A 305 -1.36 6.07 -2.78
CA PHE A 305 -2.57 5.24 -2.85
C PHE A 305 -3.16 5.20 -4.27
N GLY A 306 -2.29 5.25 -5.29
CA GLY A 306 -2.73 5.21 -6.67
C GLY A 306 -3.65 6.35 -7.09
N GLY A 307 -3.62 7.47 -6.38
CA GLY A 307 -4.48 8.61 -6.69
C GLY A 307 -5.96 8.41 -6.35
N PHE A 308 -6.33 7.30 -5.71
CA PHE A 308 -7.71 7.02 -5.35
C PHE A 308 -8.21 7.91 -4.20
N LYS A 309 -9.45 8.36 -4.29
CA LYS A 309 -10.23 8.85 -3.16
C LYS A 309 -10.61 7.63 -2.33
N SER A 310 -9.97 7.45 -1.19
CA SER A 310 -9.93 6.16 -0.51
C SER A 310 -11.28 5.63 -0.06
N LYS A 311 -12.08 6.47 0.61
CA LYS A 311 -13.35 6.03 1.20
C LYS A 311 -14.37 5.64 0.13
N ASP A 312 -14.32 6.32 -1.03
CA ASP A 312 -15.18 5.99 -2.17
C ASP A 312 -14.63 4.78 -2.95
N ALA A 313 -13.32 4.74 -3.16
CA ALA A 313 -12.70 3.77 -4.06
C ALA A 313 -12.58 2.36 -3.46
N VAL A 314 -12.29 2.25 -2.16
CA VAL A 314 -12.03 0.93 -1.57
C VAL A 314 -13.25 0.02 -1.65
N PRO A 315 -14.48 0.46 -1.33
CA PRO A 315 -15.65 -0.40 -1.53
C PRO A 315 -15.84 -0.83 -2.98
N GLU A 316 -15.55 0.04 -3.95
CA GLU A 316 -15.64 -0.30 -5.38
C GLU A 316 -14.59 -1.34 -5.78
N MET A 317 -13.38 -1.24 -5.23
CA MET A 317 -12.34 -2.25 -5.47
C MET A 317 -12.71 -3.60 -4.84
N VAL A 318 -13.36 -3.60 -3.67
CA VAL A 318 -13.89 -4.82 -3.06
C VAL A 318 -14.92 -5.45 -4.00
N LYS A 319 -15.84 -4.64 -4.53
CA LYS A 319 -16.85 -5.10 -5.49
C LYS A 319 -16.18 -5.70 -6.74
N ALA A 320 -15.17 -5.02 -7.28
CA ALA A 320 -14.43 -5.51 -8.44
C ALA A 320 -13.79 -6.87 -8.17
N TYR A 321 -13.26 -7.06 -6.96
CA TYR A 321 -12.69 -8.35 -6.55
C TYR A 321 -13.78 -9.43 -6.49
N LEU A 322 -14.92 -9.14 -5.87
CA LEU A 322 -16.03 -10.09 -5.77
C LEU A 322 -16.57 -10.48 -7.16
N GLU A 323 -16.51 -9.55 -8.11
CA GLU A 323 -16.89 -9.77 -9.51
C GLU A 323 -15.76 -10.40 -10.36
N LYS A 324 -14.63 -10.73 -9.73
CA LYS A 324 -13.45 -11.35 -10.37
C LYS A 324 -12.78 -10.47 -11.44
N LYS A 325 -12.96 -9.16 -11.33
CA LYS A 325 -12.31 -8.18 -12.22
C LYS A 325 -10.93 -7.78 -11.72
N VAL A 326 -10.66 -7.99 -10.43
CA VAL A 326 -9.40 -7.66 -9.77
C VAL A 326 -8.93 -8.91 -9.03
N LYS A 327 -7.66 -9.25 -9.18
CA LYS A 327 -7.03 -10.37 -8.47
C LYS A 327 -6.56 -9.91 -7.09
N LEU A 328 -6.76 -10.70 -6.07
CA LEU A 328 -6.19 -10.49 -4.73
C LEU A 328 -5.51 -11.75 -4.22
N ASP A 329 -6.14 -12.90 -4.40
CA ASP A 329 -5.62 -14.18 -3.88
C ASP A 329 -4.19 -14.43 -4.37
N GLU A 330 -3.92 -14.08 -5.62
CA GLU A 330 -2.63 -14.33 -6.27
C GLU A 330 -1.48 -13.49 -5.70
N PHE A 331 -1.78 -12.42 -4.97
CA PHE A 331 -0.76 -11.61 -4.31
C PHE A 331 -0.19 -12.30 -3.06
N ILE A 332 -0.97 -13.16 -2.42
CA ILE A 332 -0.61 -13.71 -1.11
C ILE A 332 0.42 -14.83 -1.30
N THR A 333 1.62 -14.65 -0.73
CA THR A 333 2.67 -15.67 -0.78
C THR A 333 2.77 -16.47 0.51
N HIS A 334 2.39 -15.85 1.63
CA HIS A 334 2.50 -16.47 2.96
C HIS A 334 1.28 -16.14 3.80
N ASN A 335 0.84 -17.11 4.59
CA ASN A 335 -0.15 -16.90 5.64
C ASN A 335 0.57 -17.23 6.95
N MET A 336 0.62 -16.25 7.86
CA MET A 336 1.38 -16.38 9.09
C MET A 336 0.51 -15.93 10.28
N THR A 337 0.89 -16.37 11.47
CA THR A 337 0.23 -15.93 12.68
C THR A 337 0.87 -14.64 13.18
N PHE A 338 0.19 -13.97 14.09
CA PHE A 338 0.67 -12.74 14.70
C PHE A 338 2.06 -12.92 15.34
N ASP A 339 2.31 -14.08 15.94
CA ASP A 339 3.58 -14.37 16.61
C ASP A 339 4.76 -14.47 15.65
N GLN A 340 4.51 -14.64 14.36
CA GLN A 340 5.56 -14.77 13.33
C GLN A 340 5.95 -13.43 12.72
N ILE A 341 5.55 -12.30 13.28
CA ILE A 341 5.77 -10.99 12.66
C ILE A 341 7.25 -10.69 12.40
N THR A 342 8.13 -11.12 13.30
CA THR A 342 9.58 -10.90 13.12
C THR A 342 10.10 -11.66 11.90
N GLU A 343 9.64 -12.92 11.72
CA GLU A 343 9.97 -13.72 10.55
C GLU A 343 9.45 -13.06 9.27
N ALA A 344 8.24 -12.51 9.33
CA ALA A 344 7.63 -11.82 8.20
C ALA A 344 8.48 -10.62 7.75
N PHE A 345 8.94 -9.80 8.70
CA PHE A 345 9.82 -8.68 8.38
C PHE A 345 11.12 -9.14 7.72
N GLU A 346 11.65 -10.29 8.16
CA GLU A 346 12.88 -10.82 7.58
C GLU A 346 12.68 -11.32 6.14
N LEU A 347 11.57 -12.00 5.88
CA LEU A 347 11.22 -12.42 4.51
C LEU A 347 11.07 -11.19 3.59
N LEU A 348 10.48 -10.13 4.10
CA LEU A 348 10.34 -8.88 3.34
C LEU A 348 11.71 -8.27 3.02
N ARG A 349 12.63 -8.23 4.00
CA ARG A 349 13.99 -7.74 3.77
C ARG A 349 14.74 -8.53 2.70
N GLN A 350 14.49 -9.83 2.64
CA GLN A 350 15.14 -10.71 1.66
C GLN A 350 14.51 -10.65 0.26
N GLY A 351 13.43 -9.89 0.09
CA GLY A 351 12.73 -9.80 -1.19
C GLY A 351 12.00 -11.08 -1.59
N LYS A 352 11.76 -11.98 -0.64
CA LYS A 352 11.06 -13.25 -0.84
C LYS A 352 9.55 -13.12 -0.63
N TRP A 353 9.06 -11.92 -0.61
CA TRP A 353 7.76 -11.55 -0.12
C TRP A 353 7.03 -10.68 -1.13
N TYR A 354 5.79 -11.02 -1.45
CA TYR A 354 4.92 -10.12 -2.21
C TYR A 354 3.93 -9.44 -1.28
N THR A 355 3.22 -10.24 -0.51
CA THR A 355 2.30 -9.72 0.49
C THR A 355 1.90 -10.85 1.45
N HIS A 356 1.20 -10.51 2.51
CA HIS A 356 1.00 -11.42 3.63
C HIS A 356 -0.27 -11.06 4.41
N THR A 357 -0.98 -12.07 4.86
CA THR A 357 -2.08 -11.85 5.77
C THR A 357 -1.77 -12.49 7.13
N HIS A 358 -1.81 -11.66 8.17
CA HIS A 358 -1.83 -12.14 9.54
C HIS A 358 -3.28 -12.22 9.98
N THR A 359 -3.72 -13.40 10.32
CA THR A 359 -5.06 -13.58 10.90
C THR A 359 -4.93 -13.53 12.41
N HIS A 360 -5.68 -12.66 13.03
CA HIS A 360 -5.80 -12.57 14.48
C HIS A 360 -6.86 -13.55 15.01
N THR A 361 -7.09 -14.63 14.29
CA THR A 361 -8.09 -15.62 14.76
C THR A 361 -7.53 -16.38 15.96
N HIS A 362 -7.89 -15.95 17.11
CA HIS A 362 -7.89 -16.82 18.27
C HIS A 362 -9.16 -17.66 18.19
N THR A 363 -9.01 -18.90 17.84
CA THR A 363 -10.05 -19.87 18.16
C THR A 363 -10.07 -20.02 19.68
N HIS A 364 -10.85 -19.20 20.33
CA HIS A 364 -11.27 -19.50 21.68
C HIS A 364 -12.28 -20.63 21.60
N THR A 365 -11.79 -21.83 21.73
CA THR A 365 -12.67 -22.93 22.10
C THR A 365 -13.08 -22.67 23.53
N HIS A 366 -14.26 -22.12 23.70
CA HIS A 366 -14.92 -22.19 25.00
C HIS A 366 -15.28 -23.65 25.22
N CYS A 367 -14.49 -24.30 26.05
CA CYS A 367 -14.97 -25.51 26.68
C CYS A 367 -16.03 -25.06 27.69
N SER A 368 -17.27 -25.45 27.47
CA SER A 368 -18.37 -25.35 28.41
C SER A 368 -18.04 -26.09 29.69
#